data_2c9a2ac5f1674fe37c9034f67a48469a
#
_entry.id   2c9a2ac5f1674fe37c9034f67a48469a
#
_cell.length_a   1.000
_cell.length_b   1.000
_cell.length_c   1.000
_cell.angle_alpha   90.00
_cell.angle_beta   90.00
_cell.angle_gamma   90.00
#
_symmetry.space_group_name_H-M   'P 1'
#
loop_
_entity.id
_entity.type
_entity.pdbx_description
1 polymer ?
#
loop_
_entity_poly.entity_id
_entity_poly.type
_entity_poly.pdbx_seq_one_letter_code
_entity_poly.pdbx_strand_id
1 'polypeptide(L)'
;VGAGATRDFGEANIDPDQCIAYDKFYTIRKAEVIRFNIWWECSQGIVTEGCNDVQALTNDELNRIYGWPAHGDVSRGQDYWLAPFYDRDGDGSYNPDNGDHPWYDDILGRDDIECGIDRRVSLYGDETHWWVFNDKGNIHTETNGDPIGREIRAQAFSFATNDEVNRMTFYHY
;
A
#
# COMPACT_ATOMS: atom_id res chain seq x y z
N VAL A 1 -7.16 15.97 2.89
CA VAL A 1 -6.33 14.87 2.40
C VAL A 1 -7.19 13.63 2.44
N GLY A 2 -7.30 12.87 1.39
CA GLY A 2 -8.13 11.67 1.41
C GLY A 2 -8.20 10.99 0.05
N ALA A 3 -8.55 9.70 0.07
CA ALA A 3 -8.81 8.93 -1.11
C ALA A 3 -10.08 9.41 -1.80
N GLY A 4 -9.93 9.92 -3.01
CA GLY A 4 -11.06 10.30 -3.85
C GLY A 4 -11.16 9.38 -5.02
N ALA A 5 -12.32 8.80 -5.19
CA ALA A 5 -12.56 7.94 -6.32
C ALA A 5 -12.45 8.72 -7.62
N THR A 6 -11.85 8.20 -8.63
CA THR A 6 -12.64 7.88 -9.79
C THR A 6 -11.83 7.21 -10.87
N ARG A 7 -12.29 6.08 -11.32
CA ARG A 7 -11.98 5.55 -12.64
C ARG A 7 -12.62 6.35 -13.78
N ASP A 8 -13.47 7.31 -13.47
CA ASP A 8 -14.28 8.04 -14.43
C ASP A 8 -13.76 9.43 -14.73
N PHE A 9 -12.43 9.62 -14.80
CA PHE A 9 -11.83 10.92 -15.12
C PHE A 9 -12.44 12.09 -14.32
N GLY A 10 -13.10 11.73 -13.24
CA GLY A 10 -13.91 12.61 -12.47
C GLY A 10 -13.14 13.21 -11.32
N GLU A 11 -13.78 14.12 -10.74
CA GLU A 11 -13.37 14.88 -9.61
C GLU A 11 -13.11 13.96 -8.41
N ALA A 12 -11.94 14.06 -7.79
CA ALA A 12 -11.70 13.53 -6.47
C ALA A 12 -12.73 14.14 -5.51
N ASN A 13 -13.86 13.47 -5.34
CA ASN A 13 -15.01 14.03 -4.67
C ASN A 13 -15.30 13.30 -3.37
N ILE A 14 -14.58 13.68 -2.32
CA ILE A 14 -14.78 13.14 -0.98
C ILE A 14 -15.14 14.25 -0.01
N ASP A 15 -15.95 13.89 0.99
CA ASP A 15 -16.28 14.77 2.08
C ASP A 15 -15.12 14.93 3.10
N PRO A 16 -15.14 15.97 3.96
CA PRO A 16 -14.06 16.22 4.93
C PRO A 16 -13.85 15.07 5.91
N ASP A 17 -14.86 14.33 6.29
CA ASP A 17 -14.75 13.21 7.25
C ASP A 17 -13.96 12.05 6.64
N GLN A 18 -14.09 11.85 5.34
CA GLN A 18 -13.30 10.86 4.62
C GLN A 18 -11.83 11.31 4.50
N CYS A 19 -11.59 12.60 4.26
CA CYS A 19 -10.24 13.16 4.27
C CYS A 19 -9.54 12.88 5.60
N ILE A 20 -10.22 13.08 6.73
CA ILE A 20 -9.67 12.82 8.07
C ILE A 20 -9.29 11.35 8.25
N ALA A 21 -10.07 10.42 7.73
CA ALA A 21 -9.79 8.99 7.84
C ALA A 21 -8.47 8.57 7.17
N TYR A 22 -8.06 9.29 6.11
CA TYR A 22 -6.83 9.05 5.37
C TYR A 22 -5.71 10.05 5.67
N ASP A 23 -5.89 10.96 6.64
CA ASP A 23 -4.85 11.91 7.06
C ASP A 23 -3.82 11.23 7.98
N LYS A 24 -3.18 10.20 7.45
CA LYS A 24 -2.15 9.41 8.12
C LYS A 24 -1.23 8.73 7.12
N PHE A 25 -0.09 8.28 7.62
CA PHE A 25 0.80 7.38 6.89
C PHE A 25 0.51 5.93 7.24
N TYR A 26 0.53 5.08 6.23
CA TYR A 26 0.49 3.65 6.38
C TYR A 26 1.92 3.12 6.23
N THR A 27 2.51 2.72 7.32
CA THR A 27 3.90 2.27 7.36
C THR A 27 3.96 0.75 7.27
N ILE A 28 4.83 0.25 6.42
CA ILE A 28 5.11 -1.19 6.30
C ILE A 28 6.62 -1.41 6.08
N ARG A 29 7.15 -2.51 6.60
CA ARG A 29 8.52 -2.94 6.36
C ARG A 29 8.51 -4.21 5.51
N LYS A 30 9.38 -4.22 4.52
CA LYS A 30 9.56 -5.37 3.63
C LYS A 30 9.83 -6.67 4.41
N ALA A 31 10.67 -6.60 5.44
CA ALA A 31 10.97 -7.74 6.30
C ALA A 31 9.74 -8.31 7.04
N GLU A 32 8.77 -7.47 7.38
CA GLU A 32 7.50 -7.90 7.99
C GLU A 32 6.65 -8.67 6.98
N VAL A 33 6.58 -8.16 5.75
CA VAL A 33 5.84 -8.81 4.65
C VAL A 33 6.46 -10.15 4.30
N ILE A 34 7.79 -10.24 4.20
CA ILE A 34 8.49 -11.50 3.96
C ILE A 34 8.18 -12.52 5.06
N ARG A 35 8.27 -12.11 6.34
CA ARG A 35 7.98 -13.02 7.45
C ARG A 35 6.51 -13.44 7.46
N PHE A 36 5.58 -12.53 7.16
CA PHE A 36 4.18 -12.85 7.05
C PHE A 36 3.93 -13.91 5.97
N ASN A 37 4.52 -13.73 4.80
CA ASN A 37 4.37 -14.67 3.70
C ASN A 37 4.86 -16.08 4.08
N ILE A 38 6.06 -16.18 4.65
CA ILE A 38 6.61 -17.47 5.09
C ILE A 38 5.75 -18.09 6.21
N TRP A 39 5.37 -17.28 7.20
CA TRP A 39 4.51 -17.75 8.30
C TRP A 39 3.18 -18.28 7.78
N TRP A 40 2.55 -17.55 6.85
CA TRP A 40 1.29 -17.97 6.26
C TRP A 40 1.43 -19.27 5.46
N GLU A 41 2.43 -19.39 4.60
CA GLU A 41 2.71 -20.61 3.82
C GLU A 41 2.98 -21.81 4.70
N CYS A 42 3.73 -21.62 5.78
CA CYS A 42 3.94 -22.66 6.80
C CYS A 42 2.64 -23.07 7.47
N SER A 43 1.78 -22.11 7.82
CA SER A 43 0.50 -22.37 8.48
C SER A 43 -0.47 -23.16 7.60
N GLN A 44 -0.38 -22.97 6.27
CA GLN A 44 -1.18 -23.69 5.29
C GLN A 44 -0.56 -25.05 4.88
N GLY A 45 0.63 -25.38 5.37
CA GLY A 45 1.35 -26.59 4.98
C GLY A 45 1.86 -26.59 3.54
N ILE A 46 1.93 -25.40 2.90
CA ILE A 46 2.47 -25.23 1.54
C ILE A 46 3.98 -25.44 1.55
N VAL A 47 4.64 -24.93 2.58
CA VAL A 47 6.06 -25.10 2.85
C VAL A 47 6.22 -25.79 4.20
N THR A 48 7.16 -26.69 4.33
CA THR A 48 7.47 -27.39 5.58
C THR A 48 8.89 -27.14 6.07
N GLU A 49 9.79 -26.79 5.16
CA GLU A 49 11.18 -26.51 5.48
C GLU A 49 11.35 -25.10 6.02
N GLY A 50 12.12 -24.95 7.09
CA GLY A 50 12.38 -23.64 7.70
C GLY A 50 11.26 -23.07 8.58
N CYS A 51 10.11 -23.73 8.68
CA CYS A 51 8.96 -23.20 9.42
C CYS A 51 9.20 -23.07 10.93
N ASN A 52 10.08 -23.87 11.50
CA ASN A 52 10.44 -23.78 12.92
C ASN A 52 11.32 -22.57 13.26
N ASP A 53 11.94 -21.98 12.26
CA ASP A 53 12.88 -20.86 12.42
C ASP A 53 12.20 -19.51 12.13
N VAL A 54 10.94 -19.51 11.71
CA VAL A 54 10.19 -18.29 11.41
C VAL A 54 9.87 -17.56 12.71
N GLN A 55 10.45 -16.38 12.87
CA GLN A 55 10.12 -15.53 14.00
C GLN A 55 8.65 -15.08 13.91
N ALA A 56 7.91 -15.30 15.00
CA ALA A 56 6.52 -14.88 15.09
C ALA A 56 6.38 -13.35 14.85
N LEU A 57 5.33 -12.99 14.12
CA LEU A 57 4.96 -11.60 13.95
C LEU A 57 4.41 -11.03 15.26
N THR A 58 4.78 -9.81 15.55
CA THR A 58 4.19 -9.07 16.67
C THR A 58 2.78 -8.58 16.31
N ASN A 59 1.98 -8.24 17.31
CA ASN A 59 0.65 -7.66 17.09
C ASN A 59 0.71 -6.38 16.24
N ASP A 60 1.73 -5.55 16.42
CA ASP A 60 1.89 -4.32 15.65
C ASP A 60 2.19 -4.59 14.18
N GLU A 61 2.99 -5.60 13.88
CA GLU A 61 3.28 -6.04 12.51
C GLU A 61 2.03 -6.62 11.84
N LEU A 62 1.29 -7.46 12.55
CA LEU A 62 0.00 -7.98 12.06
C LEU A 62 -0.99 -6.83 11.84
N ASN A 63 -1.11 -5.88 12.77
CA ASN A 63 -2.00 -4.74 12.61
C ASN A 63 -1.66 -3.88 11.38
N ARG A 64 -0.37 -3.74 11.03
CA ARG A 64 0.02 -3.03 9.80
C ARG A 64 -0.38 -3.78 8.54
N ILE A 65 -0.24 -5.10 8.53
CA ILE A 65 -0.63 -5.94 7.39
C ILE A 65 -2.16 -5.98 7.26
N TYR A 66 -2.89 -6.32 8.32
CA TYR A 66 -4.36 -6.39 8.29
C TYR A 66 -5.02 -5.01 8.09
N GLY A 67 -4.37 -3.95 8.54
CA GLY A 67 -4.84 -2.57 8.37
C GLY A 67 -4.33 -1.88 7.10
N TRP A 68 -3.75 -2.62 6.16
CA TRP A 68 -3.24 -2.06 4.90
C TRP A 68 -4.38 -1.50 4.05
N PRO A 69 -4.28 -0.26 3.54
CA PRO A 69 -5.38 0.41 2.85
C PRO A 69 -5.47 -0.02 1.38
N ALA A 70 -5.59 -1.32 1.14
CA ALA A 70 -5.66 -1.88 -0.21
C ALA A 70 -6.90 -1.41 -0.98
N HIS A 71 -8.00 -1.16 -0.25
CA HIS A 71 -9.27 -0.76 -0.82
C HIS A 71 -9.84 0.50 -0.17
N GLY A 72 -10.54 1.29 -0.98
CA GLY A 72 -11.41 2.35 -0.51
C GLY A 72 -12.87 1.88 -0.43
N ASP A 73 -13.69 2.68 0.25
CA ASP A 73 -15.13 2.45 0.37
C ASP A 73 -15.86 3.02 -0.85
N VAL A 74 -16.19 2.15 -1.79
CA VAL A 74 -16.91 2.53 -3.03
C VAL A 74 -18.31 3.08 -2.75
N SER A 75 -18.94 2.71 -1.62
CA SER A 75 -20.26 3.24 -1.24
C SER A 75 -20.20 4.72 -0.87
N ARG A 76 -19.00 5.19 -0.53
CA ARG A 76 -18.70 6.59 -0.21
C ARG A 76 -18.01 7.33 -1.38
N GLY A 77 -17.98 6.74 -2.57
CA GLY A 77 -17.39 7.33 -3.75
C GLY A 77 -15.86 7.23 -3.80
N GLN A 78 -15.24 6.37 -2.99
CA GLN A 78 -13.79 6.15 -3.03
C GLN A 78 -13.42 5.15 -4.14
N ASP A 79 -12.18 5.19 -4.63
CA ASP A 79 -11.68 4.16 -5.54
C ASP A 79 -11.55 2.84 -4.78
N TYR A 80 -11.94 1.75 -5.43
CA TYR A 80 -11.79 0.42 -4.86
C TYR A 80 -10.31 0.06 -4.67
N TRP A 81 -9.47 0.35 -5.65
CA TRP A 81 -8.04 0.05 -5.61
C TRP A 81 -7.26 1.26 -5.07
N LEU A 82 -6.64 1.13 -3.89
CA LEU A 82 -5.82 2.18 -3.30
C LEU A 82 -4.34 1.78 -3.23
N ALA A 83 -3.89 1.26 -2.09
CA ALA A 83 -2.51 0.84 -1.92
C ALA A 83 -2.23 -0.50 -2.62
N PRO A 84 -1.01 -0.69 -3.15
CA PRO A 84 -0.66 -1.92 -3.86
C PRO A 84 -0.63 -3.12 -2.90
N PHE A 85 -1.21 -4.23 -3.33
CA PHE A 85 -1.19 -5.49 -2.60
C PHE A 85 -1.05 -6.68 -3.55
N TYR A 86 -0.51 -7.76 -3.03
CA TYR A 86 -0.48 -9.06 -3.68
C TYR A 86 -1.76 -9.80 -3.34
N ASP A 87 -2.50 -10.16 -4.34
CA ASP A 87 -3.74 -10.93 -4.29
C ASP A 87 -3.37 -12.39 -4.61
N ARG A 88 -3.30 -13.21 -3.57
CA ARG A 88 -2.79 -14.59 -3.69
C ARG A 88 -3.79 -15.53 -4.35
N ASP A 89 -5.06 -15.39 -4.01
CA ASP A 89 -6.12 -16.26 -4.54
C ASP A 89 -6.80 -15.69 -5.80
N GLY A 90 -6.47 -14.45 -6.17
CA GLY A 90 -6.94 -13.82 -7.40
C GLY A 90 -8.40 -13.38 -7.34
N ASP A 91 -8.97 -13.21 -6.16
CA ASP A 91 -10.38 -12.84 -5.98
C ASP A 91 -10.63 -11.33 -6.10
N GLY A 92 -9.57 -10.53 -6.14
CA GLY A 92 -9.61 -9.08 -6.27
C GLY A 92 -9.88 -8.34 -4.96
N SER A 93 -9.90 -9.05 -3.83
CA SER A 93 -10.13 -8.47 -2.50
C SER A 93 -8.93 -8.71 -1.60
N TYR A 94 -8.56 -7.71 -0.80
CA TYR A 94 -7.46 -7.85 0.14
C TYR A 94 -7.91 -8.58 1.41
N ASN A 95 -7.41 -9.78 1.60
CA ASN A 95 -7.67 -10.59 2.78
C ASN A 95 -6.40 -11.32 3.26
N PRO A 96 -5.70 -10.82 4.29
CA PRO A 96 -4.50 -11.49 4.81
C PRO A 96 -4.73 -12.92 5.30
N ASP A 97 -5.94 -13.32 5.67
CA ASP A 97 -6.25 -14.71 6.04
C ASP A 97 -6.10 -15.66 4.84
N ASN A 98 -6.27 -15.14 3.62
CA ASN A 98 -6.03 -15.87 2.36
C ASN A 98 -4.57 -15.75 1.88
N GLY A 99 -3.72 -15.04 2.64
CA GLY A 99 -2.30 -14.86 2.36
C GLY A 99 -1.97 -13.61 1.56
N ASP A 100 -2.93 -12.69 1.40
CA ASP A 100 -2.67 -11.42 0.75
C ASP A 100 -1.81 -10.52 1.63
N HIS A 101 -0.98 -9.73 1.01
CA HIS A 101 -0.05 -8.86 1.72
C HIS A 101 0.30 -7.61 0.90
N PRO A 102 0.83 -6.54 1.54
CA PRO A 102 1.38 -5.39 0.81
C PRO A 102 2.40 -5.83 -0.24
N TRP A 103 2.35 -5.25 -1.43
CA TRP A 103 3.09 -5.77 -2.58
C TRP A 103 4.47 -5.12 -2.75
N TYR A 104 5.49 -5.97 -2.70
CA TYR A 104 6.87 -5.67 -3.13
C TYR A 104 7.24 -6.63 -4.26
N ASP A 105 7.65 -6.14 -5.43
CA ASP A 105 7.94 -6.95 -6.63
C ASP A 105 8.99 -8.02 -6.40
N ASP A 106 9.98 -7.68 -5.59
CA ASP A 106 11.18 -8.49 -5.40
C ASP A 106 11.05 -9.56 -4.32
N ILE A 107 9.91 -9.62 -3.60
CA ILE A 107 9.71 -10.64 -2.56
C ILE A 107 9.44 -12.02 -3.15
N LEU A 108 8.71 -12.09 -4.25
CA LEU A 108 8.21 -13.36 -4.79
C LEU A 108 9.00 -13.86 -6.00
N GLY A 109 10.06 -13.15 -6.42
CA GLY A 109 10.88 -13.56 -7.58
C GLY A 109 10.03 -13.76 -8.84
N ARG A 110 8.97 -12.98 -9.00
CA ARG A 110 8.06 -13.10 -10.13
C ARG A 110 8.69 -12.52 -11.38
N ASP A 111 9.06 -13.39 -12.30
CA ASP A 111 9.47 -13.03 -13.67
C ASP A 111 8.27 -12.74 -14.60
N ASP A 112 7.04 -12.83 -14.08
CA ASP A 112 5.79 -12.79 -14.84
C ASP A 112 5.08 -11.43 -14.82
N ILE A 113 5.75 -10.37 -14.36
CA ILE A 113 5.19 -9.00 -14.38
C ILE A 113 5.11 -8.52 -15.83
N GLU A 114 3.91 -8.56 -16.39
CA GLU A 114 3.64 -7.91 -17.66
C GLU A 114 3.48 -6.41 -17.48
N CYS A 115 4.54 -5.65 -17.73
CA CYS A 115 4.57 -4.19 -17.63
C CYS A 115 3.43 -3.47 -18.41
N GLY A 116 2.74 -4.14 -19.30
CA GLY A 116 1.60 -3.60 -20.05
C GLY A 116 0.24 -3.80 -19.38
N ILE A 117 0.13 -4.77 -18.45
CA ILE A 117 -1.13 -5.18 -17.82
C ILE A 117 -1.12 -4.81 -16.34
N ASP A 118 -0.03 -5.08 -15.63
CA ASP A 118 0.13 -4.74 -14.23
C ASP A 118 0.57 -3.28 -14.07
N ARG A 119 -0.40 -2.37 -14.11
CA ARG A 119 -0.17 -0.94 -13.90
C ARG A 119 -0.03 -0.54 -12.44
N ARG A 120 0.09 -1.50 -11.56
CA ARG A 120 0.22 -1.25 -10.12
C ARG A 120 1.66 -0.88 -9.81
N VAL A 121 1.83 0.25 -9.18
CA VAL A 121 3.13 0.64 -8.64
C VAL A 121 3.36 -0.15 -7.36
N SER A 122 4.40 -0.99 -7.34
CA SER A 122 4.80 -1.71 -6.14
C SER A 122 5.32 -0.79 -5.04
N LEU A 123 5.48 -1.34 -3.85
CA LEU A 123 6.21 -0.68 -2.76
C LEU A 123 7.71 -0.80 -2.99
N TYR A 124 8.44 0.20 -2.53
CA TYR A 124 9.89 0.30 -2.67
C TYR A 124 10.59 0.35 -1.31
N GLY A 125 11.87 -0.02 -1.30
CA GLY A 125 12.73 0.09 -0.14
C GLY A 125 12.50 -0.98 0.92
N ASP A 126 13.19 -0.83 2.04
CA ASP A 126 13.08 -1.74 3.20
C ASP A 126 12.02 -1.25 4.20
N GLU A 127 11.77 0.05 4.25
CA GLU A 127 10.65 0.65 4.97
C GLU A 127 9.94 1.63 4.05
N THR A 128 8.62 1.53 3.97
CA THR A 128 7.76 2.37 3.15
C THR A 128 6.68 3.02 3.99
N HIS A 129 6.46 4.30 3.75
CA HIS A 129 5.30 5.06 4.24
C HIS A 129 4.44 5.39 3.04
N TRP A 130 3.25 4.84 2.97
CA TRP A 130 2.29 5.08 1.91
C TRP A 130 1.17 6.00 2.39
N TRP A 131 0.70 6.90 1.52
CA TRP A 131 -0.46 7.75 1.79
C TRP A 131 -1.16 8.16 0.50
N VAL A 132 -2.36 8.66 0.64
CA VAL A 132 -3.18 9.17 -0.47
C VAL A 132 -3.76 10.53 -0.10
N PHE A 133 -3.82 11.43 -1.07
CA PHE A 133 -4.38 12.75 -0.88
C PHE A 133 -4.94 13.31 -2.19
N ASN A 134 -5.75 14.36 -2.08
CA ASN A 134 -6.23 15.13 -3.22
C ASN A 134 -6.11 16.62 -2.94
N ASP A 135 -6.37 17.44 -3.95
CA ASP A 135 -6.29 18.90 -3.88
C ASP A 135 -7.66 19.56 -3.61
N LYS A 136 -8.72 18.77 -3.37
CA LYS A 136 -10.10 19.29 -3.23
C LYS A 136 -10.51 19.57 -1.78
N GLY A 137 -9.70 19.17 -0.81
CA GLY A 137 -10.07 19.19 0.61
C GLY A 137 -10.07 20.56 1.28
N ASN A 138 -9.53 21.61 0.65
CA ASN A 138 -9.45 22.95 1.22
C ASN A 138 -9.50 24.06 0.15
N ILE A 139 -9.64 25.31 0.61
CA ILE A 139 -9.62 26.49 -0.26
C ILE A 139 -8.16 26.83 -0.60
N HIS A 140 -7.85 26.99 -1.87
CA HIS A 140 -6.52 27.38 -2.35
C HIS A 140 -6.31 28.89 -2.18
N THR A 141 -6.08 29.31 -0.95
CA THR A 141 -5.99 30.74 -0.60
C THR A 141 -4.79 31.46 -1.20
N GLU A 142 -3.72 30.73 -1.54
CA GLU A 142 -2.50 31.30 -2.11
C GLU A 142 -2.66 31.67 -3.58
N THR A 143 -3.41 30.88 -4.34
CA THR A 143 -3.59 31.05 -5.78
C THR A 143 -4.97 31.49 -6.18
N ASN A 144 -5.98 31.31 -5.31
CA ASN A 144 -7.40 31.41 -5.60
C ASN A 144 -7.83 30.58 -6.83
N GLY A 145 -7.05 29.54 -7.13
CA GLY A 145 -7.36 28.60 -8.20
C GLY A 145 -8.36 27.54 -7.76
N ASP A 146 -9.14 27.05 -8.70
CA ASP A 146 -10.00 25.89 -8.46
C ASP A 146 -9.16 24.61 -8.32
N PRO A 147 -9.61 23.62 -7.55
CA PRO A 147 -8.94 22.32 -7.44
C PRO A 147 -8.95 21.61 -8.79
N ILE A 148 -7.87 20.92 -9.11
CA ILE A 148 -7.74 20.11 -10.33
C ILE A 148 -8.55 18.82 -10.20
N GLY A 149 -8.82 18.39 -8.98
CA GLY A 149 -9.59 17.18 -8.69
C GLY A 149 -8.82 15.88 -8.94
N ARG A 150 -7.52 15.86 -8.65
CA ARG A 150 -6.69 14.66 -8.78
C ARG A 150 -6.50 13.96 -7.44
N GLU A 151 -6.55 12.64 -7.47
CA GLU A 151 -6.04 11.78 -6.40
C GLU A 151 -4.57 11.53 -6.64
N ILE A 152 -3.76 11.71 -5.61
CA ILE A 152 -2.32 11.44 -5.63
C ILE A 152 -2.04 10.34 -4.60
N ARG A 153 -1.49 9.24 -5.07
CA ARG A 153 -0.97 8.15 -4.23
C ARG A 153 0.54 8.32 -4.16
N ALA A 154 1.04 8.36 -2.96
CA ALA A 154 2.44 8.65 -2.74
C ALA A 154 3.07 7.66 -1.77
N GLN A 155 4.35 7.46 -1.91
CA GLN A 155 5.16 6.72 -0.97
C GLN A 155 6.50 7.41 -0.72
N ALA A 156 6.91 7.42 0.54
CA ALA A 156 8.26 7.72 0.96
C ALA A 156 8.92 6.43 1.42
N PHE A 157 10.14 6.18 0.99
CA PHE A 157 10.82 4.93 1.32
C PHE A 157 12.31 5.12 1.53
N SER A 158 12.91 4.18 2.24
CA SER A 158 14.34 4.14 2.55
C SER A 158 14.90 2.73 2.42
N PHE A 159 16.21 2.66 2.29
CA PHE A 159 16.96 1.40 2.18
C PHE A 159 17.90 1.24 3.36
N ALA A 160 17.97 0.05 3.95
CA ALA A 160 18.93 -0.33 4.98
C ALA A 160 20.22 -0.85 4.31
N THR A 161 21.11 0.07 3.93
CA THR A 161 22.38 -0.23 3.27
C THR A 161 23.57 0.20 4.13
N ASN A 162 24.77 -0.23 3.74
CA ASN A 162 26.02 0.16 4.41
C ASN A 162 26.74 1.36 3.75
N ASP A 163 26.06 2.05 2.85
CA ASP A 163 26.57 3.21 2.10
C ASP A 163 25.75 4.47 2.34
N GLU A 164 25.95 5.50 1.52
CA GLU A 164 25.24 6.79 1.64
C GLU A 164 23.72 6.68 1.42
N VAL A 165 23.26 5.66 0.71
CA VAL A 165 21.83 5.44 0.43
C VAL A 165 21.04 5.25 1.73
N ASN A 166 21.66 4.66 2.76
CA ASN A 166 21.07 4.51 4.10
C ASN A 166 20.68 5.84 4.77
N ARG A 167 21.13 6.99 4.24
CA ARG A 167 20.81 8.32 4.75
C ARG A 167 19.85 9.08 3.86
N MET A 168 19.30 8.43 2.83
CA MET A 168 18.42 9.05 1.86
C MET A 168 16.99 8.60 2.08
N THR A 169 16.05 9.51 1.86
CA THR A 169 14.62 9.22 1.75
C THR A 169 14.20 9.52 0.33
N PHE A 170 13.54 8.58 -0.29
CA PHE A 170 13.05 8.69 -1.65
C PHE A 170 11.55 8.91 -1.64
N TYR A 171 11.03 9.59 -2.64
CA TYR A 171 9.60 9.85 -2.79
C TYR A 171 9.16 9.45 -4.19
N HIS A 172 8.01 8.80 -4.25
CA HIS A 172 7.33 8.45 -5.49
C HIS A 172 5.88 8.91 -5.41
N TYR A 173 5.43 9.62 -6.46
CA TYR A 173 4.08 10.15 -6.59
C TYR A 173 3.41 9.59 -7.85
#